data_cf3530044c317e08a1a502e1476c86b8
#
_entry.id   cf3530044c317e08a1a502e1476c86b8
#
_cell.length_a   1.000
_cell.length_b   1.000
_cell.length_c   1.000
_cell.angle_alpha   90.00
_cell.angle_beta   90.00
_cell.angle_gamma   90.00
#
_symmetry.space_group_name_H-M   'P 1'
#
loop_
_entity.id
_entity.type
_entity.pdbx_description
1 polymer ?
#
loop_
_entity_poly.entity_id
_entity_poly.type
_entity_poly.pdbx_seq_one_letter_code
_entity_poly.pdbx_strand_id
1 'polypeptide(L)'
;MGDTRRRLAMAQWDVFSSRQLEGNSLAVFFDGRGLTDVDMQSIAREMNLSETTFILPRDAAIERERGIRVRIFTVQEELPFAGHPTLGTAFALRGESGAQQVTLELNVGKVPVHFEDNAGEPPLGEMTQIDPTFLIQHNREAVAQATGISIQEFDESVPIETVSTGVPFTVTPLKSLAVIQNLQLDAAGAAEYLAKSSSKFFYFVTRETVDRNARLHARMLFYNGEDPATGSAAGCAAAWMVAHGVAQPDERVMIEQGVEMKRPSRIFVRAAHRDNRVVNVRVGGHSVEIIRGEVFL
;
A
#
# COMPACT_ATOMS: atom_id res chain seq x y z
N MET A 1 2.15 -45.20 -0.95
CA MET A 1 1.05 -44.40 -1.49
C MET A 1 1.63 -43.05 -1.87
N GLY A 2 1.62 -42.69 -3.16
CA GLY A 2 2.10 -41.38 -3.58
C GLY A 2 1.19 -40.30 -2.99
N ASP A 3 1.78 -39.18 -2.57
CA ASP A 3 1.03 -38.03 -2.08
C ASP A 3 0.17 -37.47 -3.23
N THR A 4 -1.15 -37.62 -3.14
CA THR A 4 -2.12 -37.16 -4.15
C THR A 4 -2.55 -35.72 -3.93
N ARG A 5 -2.03 -35.05 -2.89
CA ARG A 5 -2.35 -33.67 -2.59
C ARG A 5 -1.81 -32.73 -3.68
N ARG A 6 -2.61 -31.75 -4.00
CA ARG A 6 -2.20 -30.69 -4.91
C ARG A 6 -1.12 -29.84 -4.24
N ARG A 7 -0.04 -29.54 -4.95
CA ARG A 7 1.07 -28.68 -4.50
C ARG A 7 0.96 -27.32 -5.14
N LEU A 8 0.98 -26.28 -4.33
CA LEU A 8 0.95 -24.89 -4.77
C LEU A 8 2.27 -24.21 -4.38
N ALA A 9 3.11 -23.93 -5.37
CA ALA A 9 4.34 -23.18 -5.14
C ALA A 9 4.00 -21.74 -4.70
N MET A 10 4.67 -21.29 -3.64
CA MET A 10 4.47 -19.95 -3.10
C MET A 10 5.78 -19.33 -2.62
N ALA A 11 5.78 -18.02 -2.53
CA ALA A 11 6.81 -17.26 -1.80
C ALA A 11 6.14 -16.21 -0.90
N GLN A 12 6.80 -15.89 0.21
CA GLN A 12 6.43 -14.74 1.02
C GLN A 12 7.44 -13.62 0.82
N TRP A 13 6.95 -12.42 0.61
CA TRP A 13 7.71 -11.21 0.37
C TRP A 13 7.43 -10.19 1.44
N ASP A 14 8.46 -9.46 1.86
CA ASP A 14 8.32 -8.23 2.62
C ASP A 14 8.40 -7.04 1.68
N VAL A 15 7.30 -6.30 1.56
CA VAL A 15 7.11 -5.21 0.60
C VAL A 15 7.31 -3.88 1.28
N PHE A 16 7.85 -2.89 0.57
CA PHE A 16 8.29 -1.59 1.05
C PHE A 16 9.47 -1.66 2.03
N SER A 17 10.29 -2.69 1.90
CA SER A 17 11.56 -2.79 2.59
C SER A 17 12.61 -3.50 1.73
N SER A 18 13.86 -3.10 1.90
CA SER A 18 15.03 -3.81 1.37
C SER A 18 15.62 -4.80 2.39
N ARG A 19 15.02 -4.90 3.57
CA ARG A 19 15.45 -5.79 4.65
C ARG A 19 14.33 -6.77 4.98
N GLN A 20 14.74 -8.01 5.23
CA GLN A 20 13.84 -9.05 5.71
C GLN A 20 13.28 -8.73 7.08
N LEU A 21 12.07 -9.19 7.36
CA LEU A 21 11.34 -9.01 8.63
C LEU A 21 10.92 -7.54 8.91
N GLU A 22 10.99 -6.68 7.90
CA GLU A 22 10.47 -5.33 7.87
C GLU A 22 9.37 -5.22 6.78
N GLY A 23 8.74 -4.06 6.62
CA GLY A 23 7.76 -3.85 5.56
C GLY A 23 6.43 -4.56 5.76
N ASN A 24 5.62 -4.69 4.71
CA ASN A 24 4.32 -5.36 4.70
C ASN A 24 4.43 -6.74 4.05
N SER A 25 4.05 -7.77 4.79
CA SER A 25 4.17 -9.16 4.33
C SER A 25 3.10 -9.52 3.30
N LEU A 26 3.51 -10.23 2.25
CA LEU A 26 2.66 -10.69 1.16
C LEU A 26 2.96 -12.16 0.83
N ALA A 27 1.92 -13.01 0.77
CA ALA A 27 2.04 -14.33 0.17
C ALA A 27 1.72 -14.26 -1.33
N VAL A 28 2.58 -14.83 -2.16
CA VAL A 28 2.43 -14.90 -3.62
C VAL A 28 2.38 -16.37 -4.04
N PHE A 29 1.26 -16.82 -4.58
CA PHE A 29 1.08 -18.14 -5.17
C PHE A 29 1.32 -18.07 -6.67
N PHE A 30 2.28 -18.84 -7.18
CA PHE A 30 2.76 -18.74 -8.56
C PHE A 30 1.83 -19.39 -9.60
N ASP A 31 0.94 -20.29 -9.20
CA ASP A 31 -0.05 -20.91 -10.08
C ASP A 31 -1.37 -21.18 -9.35
N GLY A 32 -2.30 -20.26 -9.49
CA GLY A 32 -3.67 -20.37 -8.95
C GLY A 32 -4.68 -21.01 -9.92
N ARG A 33 -4.25 -21.49 -11.10
CA ARG A 33 -5.18 -22.08 -12.07
C ARG A 33 -5.90 -23.30 -11.48
N GLY A 34 -7.21 -23.38 -11.68
CA GLY A 34 -8.07 -24.45 -11.16
C GLY A 34 -8.39 -24.36 -9.66
N LEU A 35 -7.95 -23.33 -8.96
CA LEU A 35 -8.50 -22.96 -7.65
C LEU A 35 -9.84 -22.24 -7.85
N THR A 36 -10.81 -22.56 -7.00
CA THR A 36 -12.06 -21.80 -6.92
C THR A 36 -11.87 -20.53 -6.09
N ASP A 37 -12.86 -19.63 -6.13
CA ASP A 37 -12.86 -18.42 -5.28
C ASP A 37 -12.83 -18.80 -3.79
N VAL A 38 -13.53 -19.90 -3.44
CA VAL A 38 -13.56 -20.42 -2.06
C VAL A 38 -12.18 -20.94 -1.64
N ASP A 39 -11.47 -21.64 -2.54
CA ASP A 39 -10.11 -22.13 -2.25
C ASP A 39 -9.16 -20.98 -2.02
N MET A 40 -9.15 -19.98 -2.92
CA MET A 40 -8.27 -18.79 -2.81
C MET A 40 -8.55 -18.02 -1.53
N GLN A 41 -9.83 -17.81 -1.19
CA GLN A 41 -10.22 -17.15 0.04
C GLN A 41 -9.83 -17.96 1.30
N SER A 42 -9.94 -19.28 1.25
CA SER A 42 -9.55 -20.15 2.37
C SER A 42 -8.03 -20.15 2.58
N ILE A 43 -7.27 -20.20 1.49
CA ILE A 43 -5.81 -20.08 1.54
C ILE A 43 -5.38 -18.71 2.10
N ALA A 44 -6.03 -17.62 1.68
CA ALA A 44 -5.74 -16.28 2.19
C ALA A 44 -6.00 -16.18 3.71
N ARG A 45 -7.05 -16.83 4.22
CA ARG A 45 -7.31 -16.94 5.68
C ARG A 45 -6.26 -17.78 6.40
N GLU A 46 -5.81 -18.89 5.81
CA GLU A 46 -4.78 -19.75 6.38
C GLU A 46 -3.44 -19.03 6.47
N MET A 47 -3.07 -18.27 5.42
CA MET A 47 -1.86 -17.44 5.42
C MET A 47 -1.91 -16.34 6.47
N ASN A 48 -3.10 -15.83 6.77
CA ASN A 48 -3.35 -14.81 7.80
C ASN A 48 -2.44 -13.57 7.70
N LEU A 49 -2.12 -13.17 6.47
CA LEU A 49 -1.41 -11.93 6.16
C LEU A 49 -2.41 -10.85 5.75
N SER A 50 -1.95 -9.60 5.66
CA SER A 50 -2.79 -8.49 5.17
C SER A 50 -3.45 -8.86 3.84
N GLU A 51 -2.64 -9.35 2.88
CA GLU A 51 -3.15 -9.91 1.63
C GLU A 51 -2.33 -11.13 1.16
N THR A 52 -2.98 -11.86 0.26
CA THR A 52 -2.42 -13.01 -0.48
C THR A 52 -2.76 -12.84 -1.95
N THR A 53 -1.79 -13.09 -2.83
CA THR A 53 -2.00 -12.98 -4.28
C THR A 53 -1.88 -14.35 -4.96
N PHE A 54 -2.70 -14.52 -6.00
CA PHE A 54 -2.70 -15.69 -6.86
C PHE A 54 -2.43 -15.28 -8.30
N ILE A 55 -1.30 -15.73 -8.84
CA ILE A 55 -0.96 -15.57 -10.25
C ILE A 55 -1.74 -16.64 -11.02
N LEU A 56 -2.39 -16.24 -12.10
CA LEU A 56 -3.13 -17.12 -13.00
C LEU A 56 -2.45 -17.10 -14.38
N PRO A 57 -1.39 -17.92 -14.58
CA PRO A 57 -0.64 -17.95 -15.84
C PRO A 57 -1.54 -18.27 -17.04
N ARG A 58 -1.31 -17.55 -18.13
CA ARG A 58 -2.03 -17.70 -19.40
C ARG A 58 -1.03 -17.84 -20.56
N ASP A 59 -1.55 -18.04 -21.77
CA ASP A 59 -0.72 -18.04 -22.97
C ASP A 59 0.08 -16.74 -23.10
N ALA A 60 1.34 -16.85 -23.49
CA ALA A 60 2.26 -15.72 -23.58
C ALA A 60 1.76 -14.59 -24.51
N ALA A 61 0.93 -14.91 -25.54
CA ALA A 61 0.32 -13.91 -26.39
C ALA A 61 -0.69 -13.04 -25.63
N ILE A 62 -1.51 -13.67 -24.78
CA ILE A 62 -2.50 -12.98 -23.93
C ILE A 62 -1.77 -12.13 -22.87
N GLU A 63 -0.73 -12.66 -22.25
CA GLU A 63 0.03 -11.93 -21.22
C GLU A 63 0.77 -10.72 -21.80
N ARG A 64 1.31 -10.80 -23.01
CA ARG A 64 1.89 -9.63 -23.70
C ARG A 64 0.87 -8.54 -23.99
N GLU A 65 -0.36 -8.91 -24.34
CA GLU A 65 -1.41 -7.97 -24.64
C GLU A 65 -2.03 -7.38 -23.38
N ARG A 66 -2.36 -8.21 -22.40
CA ARG A 66 -3.20 -7.87 -21.25
C ARG A 66 -2.45 -7.71 -19.95
N GLY A 67 -1.23 -8.24 -19.83
CA GLY A 67 -0.48 -8.39 -18.60
C GLY A 67 -0.71 -9.76 -17.96
N ILE A 68 0.04 -10.05 -16.90
CA ILE A 68 -0.06 -11.30 -16.12
C ILE A 68 -1.26 -11.19 -15.20
N ARG A 69 -2.19 -12.14 -15.29
CA ARG A 69 -3.41 -12.13 -14.46
C ARG A 69 -3.08 -12.44 -13.02
N VAL A 70 -3.52 -11.55 -12.10
CA VAL A 70 -3.35 -11.69 -10.66
C VAL A 70 -4.66 -11.37 -9.95
N ARG A 71 -4.97 -12.15 -8.91
CA ARG A 71 -6.08 -11.90 -7.99
C ARG A 71 -5.52 -11.63 -6.60
N ILE A 72 -6.16 -10.74 -5.86
CA ILE A 72 -5.71 -10.25 -4.54
C ILE A 72 -6.80 -10.51 -3.52
N PHE A 73 -6.45 -11.20 -2.44
CA PHE A 73 -7.38 -11.54 -1.36
C PHE A 73 -6.85 -11.05 -0.02
N THR A 74 -7.72 -10.41 0.76
CA THR A 74 -7.54 -10.26 2.20
C THR A 74 -8.00 -11.52 2.92
N VAL A 75 -7.89 -11.57 4.24
CA VAL A 75 -8.48 -12.64 5.03
C VAL A 75 -10.03 -12.69 4.95
N GLN A 76 -10.67 -11.63 4.44
CA GLN A 76 -12.14 -11.48 4.41
C GLN A 76 -12.71 -11.55 3.00
N GLU A 77 -12.11 -10.89 2.02
CA GLU A 77 -12.67 -10.66 0.68
C GLU A 77 -11.60 -10.53 -0.40
N GLU A 78 -12.00 -10.69 -1.66
CA GLU A 78 -11.18 -10.33 -2.82
C GLU A 78 -11.19 -8.81 -3.03
N LEU A 79 -10.02 -8.22 -3.26
CA LEU A 79 -9.87 -6.82 -3.59
C LEU A 79 -9.65 -6.62 -5.10
N PRO A 80 -10.27 -5.59 -5.69
CA PRO A 80 -10.03 -5.27 -7.10
C PRO A 80 -8.61 -4.72 -7.36
N PHE A 81 -8.01 -4.11 -6.34
CA PHE A 81 -6.66 -3.53 -6.34
C PHE A 81 -6.16 -3.34 -4.90
N ALA A 82 -4.86 -3.56 -4.68
CA ALA A 82 -4.16 -3.15 -3.47
C ALA A 82 -2.69 -2.84 -3.80
N GLY A 83 -2.12 -1.83 -3.14
CA GLY A 83 -0.81 -1.26 -3.49
C GLY A 83 0.35 -2.23 -3.27
N HIS A 84 0.58 -2.65 -2.02
CA HIS A 84 1.70 -3.53 -1.71
C HIS A 84 1.60 -4.92 -2.36
N PRO A 85 0.39 -5.56 -2.50
CA PRO A 85 0.29 -6.83 -3.21
C PRO A 85 0.65 -6.73 -4.69
N THR A 86 0.29 -5.62 -5.33
CA THR A 86 0.67 -5.34 -6.73
C THR A 86 2.18 -5.25 -6.86
N LEU A 87 2.83 -4.45 -6.00
CA LEU A 87 4.27 -4.25 -6.03
C LEU A 87 5.01 -5.56 -5.73
N GLY A 88 4.68 -6.24 -4.63
CA GLY A 88 5.35 -7.50 -4.23
C GLY A 88 5.18 -8.62 -5.24
N THR A 89 3.99 -8.76 -5.85
CA THR A 89 3.78 -9.75 -6.93
C THR A 89 4.60 -9.42 -8.18
N ALA A 90 4.75 -8.12 -8.52
CA ALA A 90 5.61 -7.73 -9.63
C ALA A 90 7.09 -8.04 -9.36
N PHE A 91 7.57 -7.87 -8.12
CA PHE A 91 8.90 -8.31 -7.71
C PHE A 91 9.07 -9.82 -7.82
N ALA A 92 8.10 -10.60 -7.36
CA ALA A 92 8.10 -12.06 -7.45
C ALA A 92 8.16 -12.56 -8.90
N LEU A 93 7.43 -11.91 -9.82
CA LEU A 93 7.43 -12.21 -11.25
C LEU A 93 8.70 -11.73 -11.96
N ARG A 94 9.24 -10.59 -11.57
CA ARG A 94 10.49 -10.08 -12.10
C ARG A 94 11.63 -11.06 -11.82
N GLY A 95 11.72 -11.57 -10.58
CA GLY A 95 12.76 -12.49 -10.14
C GLY A 95 14.16 -12.02 -10.56
N GLU A 96 14.98 -12.95 -11.06
CA GLU A 96 16.34 -12.69 -11.56
C GLU A 96 16.37 -12.21 -13.03
N SER A 97 15.22 -12.08 -13.70
CA SER A 97 15.17 -11.73 -15.13
C SER A 97 15.70 -10.32 -15.43
N GLY A 98 15.74 -9.44 -14.44
CA GLY A 98 16.14 -8.04 -14.61
C GLY A 98 15.17 -7.21 -15.47
N ALA A 99 13.93 -7.70 -15.65
CA ALA A 99 12.93 -6.99 -16.45
C ALA A 99 12.71 -5.57 -15.92
N GLN A 100 12.74 -4.56 -16.82
CA GLN A 100 12.54 -3.17 -16.47
C GLN A 100 11.06 -2.83 -16.22
N GLN A 101 10.16 -3.73 -16.60
CA GLN A 101 8.72 -3.58 -16.38
C GLN A 101 8.07 -4.95 -16.25
N VAL A 102 7.14 -5.06 -15.29
CA VAL A 102 6.16 -6.15 -15.19
C VAL A 102 4.77 -5.53 -15.22
N THR A 103 3.92 -6.01 -16.11
CA THR A 103 2.53 -5.54 -16.19
C THR A 103 1.59 -6.60 -15.63
N LEU A 104 0.84 -6.25 -14.60
CA LEU A 104 -0.20 -7.10 -14.02
C LEU A 104 -1.56 -6.77 -14.61
N GLU A 105 -2.42 -7.77 -14.80
CA GLU A 105 -3.85 -7.59 -15.06
C GLU A 105 -4.61 -7.88 -13.76
N LEU A 106 -5.08 -6.83 -13.12
CA LEU A 106 -5.92 -6.86 -11.92
C LEU A 106 -7.41 -6.70 -12.29
N ASN A 107 -8.30 -6.75 -11.32
CA ASN A 107 -9.73 -6.51 -11.57
C ASN A 107 -10.02 -5.07 -12.02
N VAL A 108 -9.17 -4.10 -11.67
CA VAL A 108 -9.24 -2.71 -12.15
C VAL A 108 -8.63 -2.49 -13.54
N GLY A 109 -8.01 -3.52 -14.14
CA GLY A 109 -7.33 -3.44 -15.43
C GLY A 109 -5.82 -3.61 -15.34
N LYS A 110 -5.09 -3.07 -16.33
CA LYS A 110 -3.63 -3.17 -16.41
C LYS A 110 -2.94 -2.24 -15.43
N VAL A 111 -2.01 -2.78 -14.68
CA VAL A 111 -1.16 -2.02 -13.75
C VAL A 111 0.30 -2.32 -14.07
N PRO A 112 1.01 -1.43 -14.77
CA PRO A 112 2.44 -1.58 -14.99
C PRO A 112 3.22 -1.20 -13.72
N VAL A 113 4.21 -2.02 -13.39
CA VAL A 113 5.24 -1.74 -12.38
C VAL A 113 6.56 -1.59 -13.11
N HIS A 114 7.16 -0.42 -12.99
CA HIS A 114 8.48 -0.12 -13.56
C HIS A 114 9.56 -0.34 -12.51
N PHE A 115 10.72 -0.81 -12.94
CA PHE A 115 11.85 -1.05 -12.06
C PHE A 115 13.03 -0.18 -12.44
N GLU A 116 13.65 0.39 -11.42
CA GLU A 116 14.92 1.13 -11.51
C GLU A 116 16.00 0.28 -10.82
N ASP A 117 17.08 -0.02 -11.55
CA ASP A 117 18.24 -0.73 -11.03
C ASP A 117 19.40 0.26 -10.88
N ASN A 118 19.80 0.50 -9.65
CA ASN A 118 20.98 1.30 -9.32
C ASN A 118 22.12 0.39 -8.86
N ALA A 119 23.32 0.64 -9.34
CA ALA A 119 24.47 -0.15 -8.98
C ALA A 119 24.72 -0.16 -7.46
N GLY A 120 24.70 -1.35 -6.85
CA GLY A 120 24.93 -1.53 -5.41
C GLY A 120 23.71 -1.33 -4.52
N GLU A 121 22.52 -1.05 -5.10
CA GLU A 121 21.26 -0.91 -4.38
C GLU A 121 20.28 -2.01 -4.80
N PRO A 122 19.35 -2.43 -3.91
CA PRO A 122 18.23 -3.26 -4.31
C PRO A 122 17.36 -2.57 -5.36
N PRO A 123 16.72 -3.32 -6.29
CA PRO A 123 15.81 -2.73 -7.26
C PRO A 123 14.70 -1.92 -6.59
N LEU A 124 14.33 -0.80 -7.18
CA LEU A 124 13.17 0.00 -6.80
C LEU A 124 12.04 -0.25 -7.79
N GLY A 125 10.91 -0.80 -7.34
CA GLY A 125 9.70 -0.92 -8.14
C GLY A 125 8.79 0.29 -7.91
N GLU A 126 8.19 0.82 -8.98
CA GLU A 126 7.28 1.96 -8.93
C GLU A 126 6.06 1.71 -9.81
N MET A 127 4.86 1.95 -9.29
CA MET A 127 3.60 1.88 -10.03
C MET A 127 2.92 3.26 -10.07
N THR A 128 2.19 3.52 -11.15
CA THR A 128 1.34 4.71 -11.28
C THR A 128 -0.05 4.39 -10.76
N GLN A 129 -0.57 5.24 -9.90
CA GLN A 129 -1.96 5.19 -9.43
C GLN A 129 -2.86 6.07 -10.31
N ILE A 130 -4.17 5.96 -10.12
CA ILE A 130 -5.15 6.84 -10.77
C ILE A 130 -4.89 8.28 -10.34
N ASP A 131 -5.07 9.23 -11.25
CA ASP A 131 -4.95 10.66 -10.94
C ASP A 131 -5.85 11.02 -9.75
N PRO A 132 -5.35 11.85 -8.83
CA PRO A 132 -6.01 12.08 -7.56
C PRO A 132 -7.28 12.91 -7.71
N THR A 133 -8.27 12.58 -6.90
CA THR A 133 -9.45 13.41 -6.67
C THR A 133 -9.41 13.93 -5.24
N PHE A 134 -9.41 15.24 -5.09
CA PHE A 134 -9.56 15.92 -3.81
C PHE A 134 -11.05 16.03 -3.50
N LEU A 135 -11.50 15.48 -2.38
CA LEU A 135 -12.93 15.33 -2.08
C LEU A 135 -13.41 16.35 -1.03
N ILE A 136 -13.02 16.18 0.22
CA ILE A 136 -13.53 16.97 1.34
C ILE A 136 -12.37 17.46 2.19
N GLN A 137 -12.34 18.75 2.49
CA GLN A 137 -11.56 19.29 3.59
C GLN A 137 -12.40 19.22 4.87
N HIS A 138 -11.84 18.62 5.91
CA HIS A 138 -12.54 18.34 7.15
C HIS A 138 -12.36 19.44 8.17
N ASN A 139 -13.43 19.70 8.93
CA ASN A 139 -13.35 20.54 10.12
C ASN A 139 -12.52 19.81 11.20
N ARG A 140 -11.52 20.50 11.76
CA ARG A 140 -10.58 19.93 12.73
C ARG A 140 -11.25 19.51 14.03
N GLU A 141 -12.21 20.32 14.51
CA GLU A 141 -12.98 20.05 15.73
C GLU A 141 -13.81 18.76 15.58
N ALA A 142 -14.42 18.58 14.40
CA ALA A 142 -15.21 17.38 14.11
C ALA A 142 -14.32 16.13 14.04
N VAL A 143 -13.13 16.22 13.43
CA VAL A 143 -12.17 15.10 13.40
C VAL A 143 -11.62 14.82 14.80
N ALA A 144 -11.29 15.84 15.60
CA ALA A 144 -10.85 15.69 16.98
C ALA A 144 -11.88 14.95 17.82
N GLN A 145 -13.15 15.34 17.72
CA GLN A 145 -14.26 14.67 18.40
C GLN A 145 -14.42 13.21 17.95
N ALA A 146 -14.31 12.95 16.65
CA ALA A 146 -14.49 11.63 16.08
C ALA A 146 -13.35 10.67 16.42
N THR A 147 -12.13 11.17 16.50
CA THR A 147 -10.93 10.36 16.71
C THR A 147 -10.50 10.24 18.18
N GLY A 148 -11.03 11.10 19.05
CA GLY A 148 -10.58 11.23 20.44
C GLY A 148 -9.22 11.94 20.60
N ILE A 149 -8.65 12.46 19.51
CA ILE A 149 -7.39 13.19 19.53
C ILE A 149 -7.65 14.62 19.96
N SER A 150 -6.83 15.15 20.89
CA SER A 150 -6.96 16.55 21.30
C SER A 150 -6.75 17.49 20.11
N ILE A 151 -7.61 18.53 19.99
CA ILE A 151 -7.54 19.48 18.88
C ILE A 151 -6.18 20.18 18.77
N GLN A 152 -5.48 20.37 19.89
CA GLN A 152 -4.16 20.98 19.93
C GLN A 152 -3.07 20.12 19.29
N GLU A 153 -3.33 18.83 19.07
CA GLU A 153 -2.35 17.88 18.49
C GLU A 153 -2.36 17.86 16.96
N PHE A 154 -3.33 18.52 16.32
CA PHE A 154 -3.35 18.63 14.85
C PHE A 154 -2.42 19.74 14.35
N ASP A 155 -1.72 19.48 13.23
CA ASP A 155 -0.96 20.50 12.52
C ASP A 155 -1.92 21.47 11.81
N GLU A 156 -1.89 22.74 12.23
CA GLU A 156 -2.78 23.76 11.70
C GLU A 156 -2.29 24.39 10.39
N SER A 157 -1.06 24.12 10.00
CA SER A 157 -0.45 24.73 8.82
C SER A 157 -0.94 24.14 7.50
N VAL A 158 -1.58 22.96 7.55
CA VAL A 158 -2.10 22.22 6.39
C VAL A 158 -3.47 21.60 6.70
N PRO A 159 -4.34 21.40 5.70
CA PRO A 159 -5.69 20.89 5.93
C PRO A 159 -5.71 19.38 6.23
N ILE A 160 -6.73 18.96 6.98
CA ILE A 160 -7.20 17.58 7.00
C ILE A 160 -8.06 17.40 5.77
N GLU A 161 -7.70 16.49 4.86
CA GLU A 161 -8.38 16.37 3.58
C GLU A 161 -8.49 14.92 3.11
N THR A 162 -9.67 14.57 2.58
CA THR A 162 -9.88 13.29 1.91
C THR A 162 -9.42 13.40 0.46
N VAL A 163 -8.46 12.54 0.10
CA VAL A 163 -7.94 12.38 -1.26
C VAL A 163 -8.11 10.93 -1.69
N SER A 164 -8.40 10.71 -2.96
CA SER A 164 -8.55 9.39 -3.55
C SER A 164 -7.65 9.24 -4.78
N THR A 165 -6.85 8.19 -4.80
CA THR A 165 -6.13 7.70 -5.98
C THR A 165 -6.65 6.30 -6.38
N GLY A 166 -7.97 6.07 -6.13
CA GLY A 166 -8.67 4.81 -6.30
C GLY A 166 -9.42 4.40 -5.03
N VAL A 167 -8.78 4.51 -3.87
CA VAL A 167 -9.40 4.35 -2.55
C VAL A 167 -9.26 5.67 -1.78
N PRO A 168 -10.36 6.22 -1.22
CA PRO A 168 -10.30 7.50 -0.51
C PRO A 168 -9.75 7.33 0.92
N PHE A 169 -8.73 8.13 1.25
CA PHE A 169 -8.16 8.24 2.60
C PHE A 169 -8.22 9.70 3.08
N THR A 170 -8.51 9.89 4.36
CA THR A 170 -8.42 11.20 5.01
C THR A 170 -7.00 11.39 5.54
N VAL A 171 -6.20 12.16 4.82
CA VAL A 171 -4.87 12.58 5.27
C VAL A 171 -5.04 13.52 6.45
N THR A 172 -4.48 13.12 7.59
CA THR A 172 -4.71 13.77 8.88
C THR A 172 -3.38 14.17 9.51
N PRO A 173 -2.96 15.44 9.33
CA PRO A 173 -1.68 15.93 9.82
C PRO A 173 -1.70 16.17 11.33
N LEU A 174 -0.70 15.59 12.02
CA LEU A 174 -0.45 15.74 13.45
C LEU A 174 0.84 16.53 13.68
N LYS A 175 0.93 17.23 14.82
CA LYS A 175 2.03 18.18 15.11
C LYS A 175 3.38 17.51 15.28
N SER A 176 3.45 16.33 15.90
CA SER A 176 4.73 15.77 16.30
C SER A 176 4.79 14.26 16.23
N LEU A 177 6.01 13.75 16.20
CA LEU A 177 6.28 12.31 16.27
C LEU A 177 5.78 11.72 17.60
N ALA A 178 5.91 12.44 18.70
CA ALA A 178 5.42 11.99 20.00
C ALA A 178 3.91 11.79 20.03
N VAL A 179 3.14 12.65 19.35
CA VAL A 179 1.68 12.54 19.23
C VAL A 179 1.31 11.30 18.42
N ILE A 180 1.89 11.13 17.24
CA ILE A 180 1.53 10.01 16.37
C ILE A 180 1.97 8.66 16.95
N GLN A 181 3.10 8.59 17.64
CA GLN A 181 3.56 7.37 18.29
C GLN A 181 2.68 6.92 19.45
N ASN A 182 2.11 7.87 20.20
CA ASN A 182 1.21 7.60 21.31
C ASN A 182 -0.29 7.64 20.93
N LEU A 183 -0.57 7.61 19.63
CA LEU A 183 -1.94 7.73 19.09
C LEU A 183 -2.83 6.62 19.65
N GLN A 184 -3.93 7.03 20.29
CA GLN A 184 -5.02 6.17 20.72
C GLN A 184 -6.28 6.63 19.99
N LEU A 185 -6.73 5.82 19.03
CA LEU A 185 -7.87 6.13 18.20
C LEU A 185 -9.16 5.66 18.87
N ASP A 186 -10.16 6.56 19.00
CA ASP A 186 -11.54 6.12 19.19
C ASP A 186 -12.04 5.46 17.89
N ALA A 187 -11.88 4.14 17.81
CA ALA A 187 -12.24 3.39 16.62
C ALA A 187 -13.74 3.47 16.28
N ALA A 188 -14.61 3.55 17.27
CA ALA A 188 -16.05 3.64 17.07
C ALA A 188 -16.45 5.01 16.53
N GLY A 189 -15.98 6.08 17.15
CA GLY A 189 -16.21 7.46 16.71
C GLY A 189 -15.62 7.72 15.32
N ALA A 190 -14.40 7.22 15.07
CA ALA A 190 -13.75 7.30 13.77
C ALA A 190 -14.56 6.59 12.67
N ALA A 191 -15.04 5.37 12.93
CA ALA A 191 -15.84 4.60 11.97
C ALA A 191 -17.16 5.30 11.65
N GLU A 192 -17.86 5.84 12.68
CA GLU A 192 -19.11 6.58 12.49
C GLU A 192 -18.89 7.84 11.63
N TYR A 193 -17.80 8.58 11.89
CA TYR A 193 -17.45 9.76 11.13
C TYR A 193 -17.13 9.44 9.66
N LEU A 194 -16.27 8.44 9.44
CA LEU A 194 -15.86 8.02 8.10
C LEU A 194 -17.03 7.51 7.26
N ALA A 195 -17.97 6.80 7.86
CA ALA A 195 -19.19 6.34 7.17
C ALA A 195 -20.03 7.48 6.56
N LYS A 196 -19.91 8.70 7.12
CA LYS A 196 -20.61 9.91 6.64
C LYS A 196 -19.76 10.78 5.70
N SER A 197 -18.48 10.46 5.51
CA SER A 197 -17.50 11.36 4.89
C SER A 197 -16.86 10.83 3.60
N SER A 198 -17.43 9.88 2.90
CA SER A 198 -16.88 9.32 1.64
C SER A 198 -15.41 8.87 1.74
N SER A 199 -14.89 8.67 2.94
CA SER A 199 -13.53 8.20 3.22
C SER A 199 -13.57 6.79 3.81
N LYS A 200 -12.56 5.98 3.48
CA LYS A 200 -12.50 4.62 4.02
C LYS A 200 -11.77 4.57 5.36
N PHE A 201 -10.63 5.29 5.48
CA PHE A 201 -9.81 5.30 6.67
C PHE A 201 -9.13 6.65 6.86
N PHE A 202 -8.75 6.96 8.10
CA PHE A 202 -7.77 8.00 8.40
C PHE A 202 -6.36 7.53 8.06
N TYR A 203 -5.55 8.42 7.51
CA TYR A 203 -4.11 8.25 7.34
C TYR A 203 -3.42 9.36 8.13
N PHE A 204 -2.99 9.02 9.34
CA PHE A 204 -2.33 9.97 10.23
C PHE A 204 -0.89 10.18 9.77
N VAL A 205 -0.47 11.43 9.69
CA VAL A 205 0.87 11.80 9.22
C VAL A 205 1.46 12.91 10.09
N THR A 206 2.79 12.93 10.21
CA THR A 206 3.53 14.06 10.76
C THR A 206 4.82 14.29 9.98
N ARG A 207 5.33 15.54 10.00
CA ARG A 207 6.60 15.90 9.37
C ARG A 207 7.82 15.60 10.24
N GLU A 208 7.62 15.31 11.52
CA GLU A 208 8.65 14.75 12.37
C GLU A 208 8.79 13.27 12.13
N THR A 209 10.02 12.79 11.93
CA THR A 209 10.28 11.42 11.47
C THR A 209 11.35 10.74 12.31
N VAL A 210 11.31 9.40 12.36
CA VAL A 210 12.37 8.59 12.96
C VAL A 210 13.56 8.49 12.00
N ASP A 211 13.30 8.18 10.72
CA ASP A 211 14.31 8.23 9.67
C ASP A 211 14.40 9.66 9.12
N ARG A 212 15.56 10.31 9.31
CA ARG A 212 15.80 11.69 8.85
C ARG A 212 15.64 11.89 7.34
N ASN A 213 15.66 10.82 6.55
CA ASN A 213 15.45 10.88 5.11
C ASN A 213 13.96 10.83 4.74
N ALA A 214 13.09 10.48 5.68
CA ALA A 214 11.65 10.49 5.45
C ALA A 214 11.09 11.92 5.45
N ARG A 215 10.11 12.18 4.59
CA ARG A 215 9.35 13.42 4.54
C ARG A 215 8.19 13.42 5.54
N LEU A 216 7.56 12.26 5.70
CA LEU A 216 6.47 12.04 6.64
C LEU A 216 6.70 10.73 7.41
N HIS A 217 6.31 10.74 8.68
CA HIS A 217 6.00 9.56 9.45
C HIS A 217 4.50 9.32 9.39
N ALA A 218 4.07 8.09 9.14
CA ALA A 218 2.67 7.77 8.94
C ALA A 218 2.22 6.56 9.76
N ARG A 219 0.94 6.57 10.16
CA ARG A 219 0.23 5.42 10.73
C ARG A 219 -1.15 5.25 10.09
N MET A 220 -1.52 4.02 9.80
CA MET A 220 -2.85 3.68 9.32
C MET A 220 -3.46 2.63 10.23
N LEU A 221 -4.41 3.09 11.05
CA LEU A 221 -5.16 2.25 11.98
C LEU A 221 -6.52 1.92 11.37
N PHE A 222 -6.92 0.66 11.48
CA PHE A 222 -8.21 0.18 11.01
C PHE A 222 -8.83 -0.73 12.09
N TYR A 223 -10.12 -0.94 12.03
CA TYR A 223 -10.98 -1.69 12.95
C TYR A 223 -10.33 -2.35 14.19
N ASN A 224 -9.42 -3.31 13.97
CA ASN A 224 -8.81 -4.13 15.01
C ASN A 224 -7.28 -4.15 14.93
N GLY A 225 -6.66 -3.23 14.20
CA GLY A 225 -5.22 -3.27 14.02
C GLY A 225 -4.63 -2.07 13.29
N GLU A 226 -3.41 -2.24 12.86
CA GLU A 226 -2.63 -1.25 12.14
C GLU A 226 -1.98 -1.92 10.93
N ASP A 227 -1.89 -1.19 9.82
CA ASP A 227 -1.22 -1.67 8.60
C ASP A 227 0.24 -1.19 8.57
N PRO A 228 1.22 -2.07 8.38
CA PRO A 228 2.63 -1.68 8.39
C PRO A 228 3.05 -0.86 7.17
N ALA A 229 2.33 -0.93 6.06
CA ALA A 229 2.58 -0.09 4.88
C ALA A 229 1.37 -0.02 3.96
N THR A 230 0.82 1.18 3.79
CA THR A 230 -0.41 1.42 3.03
C THR A 230 -0.11 2.20 1.75
N GLY A 231 0.28 1.50 0.69
CA GLY A 231 0.64 2.13 -0.58
C GLY A 231 -0.47 2.98 -1.21
N SER A 232 -1.75 2.60 -1.04
CA SER A 232 -2.90 3.38 -1.52
C SER A 232 -3.04 4.71 -0.78
N ALA A 233 -2.88 4.71 0.55
CA ALA A 233 -2.91 5.93 1.35
C ALA A 233 -1.68 6.82 1.10
N ALA A 234 -0.51 6.19 0.91
CA ALA A 234 0.72 6.91 0.58
C ALA A 234 0.60 7.68 -0.75
N GLY A 235 -0.11 7.14 -1.74
CA GLY A 235 -0.42 7.86 -2.98
C GLY A 235 -1.34 9.05 -2.75
N CYS A 236 -2.36 8.92 -1.91
CA CYS A 236 -3.20 10.05 -1.49
C CYS A 236 -2.37 11.12 -0.78
N ALA A 237 -1.47 10.72 0.13
CA ALA A 237 -0.57 11.63 0.82
C ALA A 237 0.43 12.30 -0.13
N ALA A 238 0.91 11.62 -1.18
CA ALA A 238 1.77 12.22 -2.21
C ALA A 238 1.07 13.38 -2.92
N ALA A 239 -0.18 13.14 -3.34
CA ALA A 239 -0.98 14.18 -3.98
C ALA A 239 -1.26 15.35 -3.02
N TRP A 240 -1.62 15.04 -1.79
CA TRP A 240 -1.84 16.03 -0.73
C TRP A 240 -0.58 16.86 -0.43
N MET A 241 0.58 16.20 -0.33
CA MET A 241 1.86 16.91 -0.10
C MET A 241 2.16 17.91 -1.20
N VAL A 242 1.97 17.55 -2.46
CA VAL A 242 2.22 18.46 -3.60
C VAL A 242 1.20 19.59 -3.62
N ALA A 243 -0.08 19.30 -3.38
CA ALA A 243 -1.14 20.32 -3.36
C ALA A 243 -0.94 21.37 -2.27
N HIS A 244 -0.39 20.96 -1.12
CA HIS A 244 -0.21 21.84 0.04
C HIS A 244 1.26 22.26 0.30
N GLY A 245 2.15 22.07 -0.67
CA GLY A 245 3.53 22.54 -0.61
C GLY A 245 4.43 21.83 0.41
N VAL A 246 4.03 20.63 0.86
CA VAL A 246 4.85 19.76 1.74
C VAL A 246 5.96 19.04 0.96
N ALA A 247 5.72 18.76 -0.33
CA ALA A 247 6.69 18.27 -1.29
C ALA A 247 6.63 19.07 -2.59
N GLN A 248 7.76 19.12 -3.32
CA GLN A 248 7.78 19.74 -4.63
C GLN A 248 7.16 18.81 -5.70
N PRO A 249 6.57 19.36 -6.78
CA PRO A 249 6.15 18.54 -7.92
C PRO A 249 7.29 17.68 -8.47
N ASP A 250 7.01 16.43 -8.80
CA ASP A 250 7.93 15.40 -9.31
C ASP A 250 9.07 15.01 -8.32
N GLU A 251 9.15 15.61 -7.13
CA GLU A 251 10.09 15.22 -6.09
C GLU A 251 9.75 13.82 -5.56
N ARG A 252 10.72 12.88 -5.62
CA ARG A 252 10.58 11.59 -4.94
C ARG A 252 10.89 11.76 -3.47
N VAL A 253 9.92 11.55 -2.62
CA VAL A 253 10.05 11.60 -1.16
C VAL A 253 9.71 10.25 -0.55
N MET A 254 10.22 10.00 0.66
CA MET A 254 9.94 8.78 1.42
C MET A 254 8.93 9.07 2.52
N ILE A 255 7.95 8.21 2.65
CA ILE A 255 7.07 8.10 3.81
C ILE A 255 7.51 6.87 4.59
N GLU A 256 7.80 7.01 5.87
CA GLU A 256 8.01 5.89 6.78
C GLU A 256 6.68 5.51 7.45
N GLN A 257 6.42 4.22 7.59
CA GLN A 257 5.22 3.67 8.25
C GLN A 257 5.57 2.37 8.96
N GLY A 258 4.74 1.90 9.90
CA GLY A 258 4.90 0.60 10.55
C GLY A 258 6.00 0.52 11.61
N VAL A 259 6.59 1.63 11.99
CA VAL A 259 7.66 1.71 13.01
C VAL A 259 7.13 1.20 14.36
N GLU A 260 5.94 1.59 14.76
CA GLU A 260 5.27 1.19 16.00
C GLU A 260 4.96 -0.31 16.04
N MET A 261 4.73 -0.90 14.87
CA MET A 261 4.53 -2.34 14.69
C MET A 261 5.84 -3.13 14.66
N LYS A 262 7.00 -2.46 14.75
CA LYS A 262 8.34 -3.05 14.57
C LYS A 262 8.52 -3.70 13.19
N ARG A 263 7.81 -3.16 12.21
CA ARG A 263 7.89 -3.50 10.80
C ARG A 263 8.09 -2.23 9.96
N PRO A 264 9.22 -1.53 10.15
CA PRO A 264 9.45 -0.27 9.46
C PRO A 264 9.39 -0.46 7.94
N SER A 265 8.61 0.39 7.30
CA SER A 265 8.39 0.41 5.86
C SER A 265 8.86 1.73 5.27
N ARG A 266 9.41 1.69 4.06
CA ARG A 266 9.88 2.85 3.30
C ARG A 266 9.13 2.92 1.98
N ILE A 267 8.15 3.82 1.92
CA ILE A 267 7.27 4.00 0.78
C ILE A 267 7.75 5.25 0.03
N PHE A 268 8.29 5.06 -1.17
CA PHE A 268 8.70 6.17 -2.03
C PHE A 268 7.51 6.65 -2.84
N VAL A 269 7.27 7.95 -2.81
CA VAL A 269 6.12 8.55 -3.48
C VAL A 269 6.52 9.82 -4.22
N ARG A 270 5.80 10.13 -5.29
CA ARG A 270 5.87 11.40 -6.00
C ARG A 270 4.57 11.69 -6.72
N ALA A 271 4.29 12.96 -6.99
CA ALA A 271 3.19 13.38 -7.84
C ALA A 271 3.63 14.60 -8.67
N ALA A 272 3.12 14.72 -9.88
CA ALA A 272 3.37 15.87 -10.73
C ALA A 272 2.31 16.96 -10.49
N HIS A 273 2.66 18.20 -10.83
CA HIS A 273 1.70 19.29 -10.92
C HIS A 273 1.70 19.81 -12.36
N ARG A 274 0.57 19.70 -13.06
CA ARG A 274 0.39 20.09 -14.45
C ARG A 274 -0.94 20.80 -14.61
N ASP A 275 -0.97 21.88 -15.37
CA ASP A 275 -2.19 22.62 -15.67
C ASP A 275 -3.07 22.91 -14.43
N ASN A 276 -2.42 23.36 -13.35
CA ASN A 276 -3.05 23.64 -12.06
C ASN A 276 -3.73 22.42 -11.38
N ARG A 277 -3.31 21.21 -11.71
CA ARG A 277 -3.82 19.95 -11.14
C ARG A 277 -2.68 19.04 -10.73
N VAL A 278 -2.87 18.30 -9.64
CA VAL A 278 -1.97 17.22 -9.27
C VAL A 278 -2.34 15.99 -10.10
N VAL A 279 -1.33 15.38 -10.73
CA VAL A 279 -1.50 14.22 -11.63
C VAL A 279 -0.30 13.27 -11.48
N ASN A 280 -0.37 12.11 -12.15
CA ASN A 280 0.74 11.17 -12.25
C ASN A 280 1.31 10.77 -10.89
N VAL A 281 0.42 10.37 -9.98
CA VAL A 281 0.81 9.87 -8.66
C VAL A 281 1.52 8.54 -8.80
N ARG A 282 2.71 8.44 -8.24
CA ARG A 282 3.51 7.23 -8.25
C ARG A 282 3.86 6.78 -6.85
N VAL A 283 3.77 5.48 -6.64
CA VAL A 283 4.09 4.82 -5.37
C VAL A 283 5.01 3.65 -5.65
N GLY A 284 6.10 3.57 -4.91
CA GLY A 284 7.12 2.55 -5.10
C GLY A 284 7.85 2.19 -3.83
N GLY A 285 8.71 1.19 -3.94
CA GLY A 285 9.54 0.70 -2.85
C GLY A 285 10.38 -0.47 -3.27
N HIS A 286 11.18 -0.94 -2.33
CA HIS A 286 11.90 -2.21 -2.45
C HIS A 286 11.00 -3.36 -1.98
N SER A 287 11.37 -4.58 -2.35
CA SER A 287 10.74 -5.78 -1.82
C SER A 287 11.77 -6.90 -1.74
N VAL A 288 11.69 -7.72 -0.70
CA VAL A 288 12.62 -8.82 -0.44
C VAL A 288 11.88 -10.10 -0.16
N GLU A 289 12.31 -11.19 -0.79
CA GLU A 289 11.78 -12.54 -0.52
C GLU A 289 12.32 -13.06 0.81
N ILE A 290 11.42 -13.66 1.64
CA ILE A 290 11.79 -14.21 2.95
C ILE A 290 11.49 -15.70 3.09
N ILE A 291 10.47 -16.21 2.38
CA ILE A 291 10.10 -17.63 2.41
C ILE A 291 9.82 -18.08 0.98
N ARG A 292 10.26 -19.27 0.64
CA ARG A 292 9.86 -19.98 -0.57
C ARG A 292 9.54 -21.43 -0.23
N GLY A 293 8.41 -21.91 -0.72
CA GLY A 293 7.96 -23.26 -0.39
C GLY A 293 6.71 -23.69 -1.14
N GLU A 294 6.02 -24.68 -0.59
CA GLU A 294 4.79 -25.25 -1.16
C GLU A 294 3.71 -25.37 -0.09
N VAL A 295 2.48 -25.11 -0.50
CA VAL A 295 1.26 -25.42 0.27
C VAL A 295 0.61 -26.65 -0.33
N PHE A 296 0.10 -27.55 0.50
CA PHE A 296 -0.54 -28.80 0.11
C PHE A 296 -2.04 -28.75 0.39
N LEU A 297 -2.86 -28.99 -0.64
CA LEU A 297 -4.33 -29.07 -0.58
C LEU A 297 -4.82 -30.49 -0.79
#